data_7a988ba20ad572252da8b27055799d07
#
_entry.id   7a988ba20ad572252da8b27055799d07
#
_cell.length_a   1.000
_cell.length_b   1.000
_cell.length_c   1.000
_cell.angle_alpha   90.00
_cell.angle_beta   90.00
_cell.angle_gamma   90.00
#
_symmetry.space_group_name_H-M   'P 1'
#
loop_
_entity.id
_entity.type
_entity.pdbx_description
1 polymer ?
#
loop_
_entity_poly.entity_id
_entity_poly.type
_entity_poly.pdbx_seq_one_letter_code
_entity_poly.pdbx_strand_id
1 'polypeptide(L)'
;GHYNAEQFRNIGERIPKIPFTIHLVKCQMTGWEHDNGNVEASFRLWLETRDNGTVPNFPNLAKVGSFAGTAATGVGIRIDDAESGNIMPLNAMGNDNTVYQIPAESNGIVNVDLIAYYVSTVVPSEITPGEADAIVNVTLDYR
;
A
#
# COMPACT_ATOMS: atom_id res chain seq x y z
N GLY A 1 9.97 4.85 12.34
CA GLY A 1 10.82 3.92 13.08
C GLY A 1 12.30 4.11 12.79
N HIS A 2 13.14 3.65 13.68
CA HIS A 2 14.59 3.70 13.51
C HIS A 2 15.11 2.30 13.16
N TYR A 3 15.68 2.16 11.96
CA TYR A 3 16.24 0.91 11.49
C TYR A 3 17.65 1.13 10.98
N ASN A 4 18.52 0.15 11.19
CA ASN A 4 19.89 0.21 10.72
C ASN A 4 19.98 -0.37 9.31
N ALA A 5 20.82 0.22 8.46
CA ALA A 5 21.09 -0.31 7.12
C ALA A 5 21.57 -1.76 7.13
N GLU A 6 22.27 -2.17 8.19
CA GLU A 6 22.75 -3.54 8.39
C GLU A 6 21.65 -4.59 8.54
N GLN A 7 20.41 -4.17 8.82
CA GLN A 7 19.26 -5.06 8.85
C GLN A 7 18.84 -5.51 7.45
N PHE A 8 19.19 -4.75 6.40
CA PHE A 8 19.07 -5.18 5.03
C PHE A 8 20.31 -5.97 4.63
N ARG A 9 20.14 -7.22 4.23
CA ARG A 9 21.24 -8.08 3.81
C ARG A 9 21.46 -8.07 2.31
N ASN A 10 20.39 -7.90 1.54
CA ASN A 10 20.39 -7.95 0.08
C ASN A 10 19.49 -6.88 -0.51
N ILE A 11 19.70 -6.54 -1.78
CA ILE A 11 18.76 -5.73 -2.55
C ILE A 11 17.39 -6.44 -2.59
N GLY A 12 16.32 -5.68 -2.38
CA GLY A 12 14.96 -6.20 -2.40
C GLY A 12 14.50 -6.84 -1.09
N GLU A 13 15.35 -6.90 -0.07
CA GLU A 13 14.96 -7.40 1.26
C GLU A 13 13.94 -6.46 1.91
N ARG A 14 12.94 -7.05 2.55
CA ARG A 14 11.80 -6.34 3.15
C ARG A 14 11.87 -6.39 4.66
N ILE A 15 11.97 -5.23 5.29
CA ILE A 15 11.98 -5.07 6.73
C ILE A 15 11.39 -3.71 7.12
N PRO A 16 10.85 -3.57 8.33
CA PRO A 16 10.16 -4.59 9.08
C PRO A 16 8.78 -4.86 8.47
N LYS A 17 8.08 -5.84 8.99
CA LYS A 17 6.68 -6.08 8.67
C LYS A 17 5.81 -5.22 9.58
N ILE A 18 5.19 -4.17 9.05
CA ILE A 18 4.32 -3.26 9.80
C ILE A 18 2.89 -3.43 9.32
N PRO A 19 2.03 -4.15 10.07
CA PRO A 19 0.62 -4.26 9.75
C PRO A 19 -0.12 -2.96 10.09
N PHE A 20 -1.09 -2.60 9.26
CA PHE A 20 -2.04 -1.54 9.54
C PHE A 20 -3.38 -1.84 8.88
N THR A 21 -4.43 -1.23 9.38
CA THR A 21 -5.79 -1.47 8.91
C THR A 21 -6.44 -0.17 8.48
N ILE A 22 -7.06 -0.19 7.29
CA ILE A 22 -7.97 0.86 6.85
C ILE A 22 -9.36 0.43 7.31
N HIS A 23 -9.91 1.16 8.28
CA HIS A 23 -11.22 0.88 8.83
C HIS A 23 -12.28 1.72 8.11
N LEU A 24 -13.13 1.06 7.32
CA LEU A 24 -14.19 1.68 6.54
C LEU A 24 -15.53 1.45 7.22
N VAL A 25 -16.31 2.52 7.34
CA VAL A 25 -17.67 2.48 7.88
C VAL A 25 -18.65 3.06 6.87
N LYS A 26 -19.92 2.70 6.99
CA LYS A 26 -20.99 3.18 6.10
C LYS A 26 -20.70 2.89 4.62
N CYS A 27 -20.04 1.77 4.35
CA CYS A 27 -19.83 1.32 2.97
C CYS A 27 -21.18 1.08 2.30
N GLN A 28 -21.25 1.33 0.98
CA GLN A 28 -22.45 1.08 0.19
C GLN A 28 -22.74 -0.43 0.17
N MET A 29 -23.92 -0.81 0.63
CA MET A 29 -24.33 -2.22 0.75
C MET A 29 -25.00 -2.77 -0.50
N THR A 30 -25.41 -1.89 -1.44
CA THR A 30 -26.02 -2.29 -2.71
C THR A 30 -24.97 -2.16 -3.81
N GLY A 31 -24.71 -3.27 -4.48
CA GLY A 31 -23.77 -3.30 -5.60
C GLY A 31 -24.45 -3.00 -6.94
N TRP A 32 -23.67 -3.05 -7.99
CA TRP A 32 -24.14 -3.00 -9.37
C TRP A 32 -24.57 -4.38 -9.81
N GLU A 33 -25.61 -4.45 -10.62
CA GLU A 33 -26.00 -5.69 -11.28
C GLU A 33 -24.92 -6.06 -12.29
N HIS A 34 -24.35 -7.24 -12.12
CA HIS A 34 -23.41 -7.82 -13.07
C HIS A 34 -24.14 -8.62 -14.15
N ASP A 35 -23.48 -8.88 -15.28
CA ASP A 35 -24.04 -9.62 -16.41
C ASP A 35 -24.62 -11.00 -16.06
N ASN A 36 -24.19 -11.57 -14.93
CA ASN A 36 -24.72 -12.84 -14.41
C ASN A 36 -25.95 -12.69 -13.49
N GLY A 37 -26.48 -11.47 -13.34
CA GLY A 37 -27.62 -11.18 -12.47
C GLY A 37 -27.30 -11.10 -10.98
N ASN A 38 -26.04 -11.24 -10.59
CA ASN A 38 -25.63 -11.07 -9.21
C ASN A 38 -25.50 -9.58 -8.88
N VAL A 39 -26.00 -9.20 -7.72
CA VAL A 39 -25.83 -7.86 -7.17
C VAL A 39 -24.94 -7.98 -5.93
N GLU A 40 -23.65 -7.79 -6.15
CA GLU A 40 -22.65 -7.83 -5.08
C GLU A 40 -22.11 -6.43 -4.84
N ALA A 41 -22.13 -6.00 -3.59
CA ALA A 41 -21.49 -4.77 -3.22
C ALA A 41 -19.97 -4.99 -3.12
N SER A 42 -19.22 -4.19 -3.82
CA SER A 42 -17.75 -4.23 -3.80
C SER A 42 -17.18 -2.83 -4.00
N PHE A 43 -15.90 -2.68 -3.75
CA PHE A 43 -15.16 -1.47 -4.08
C PHE A 43 -13.76 -1.83 -4.58
N ARG A 44 -13.23 -0.95 -5.39
CA ARG A 44 -11.80 -0.94 -5.71
C ARG A 44 -11.11 0.02 -4.76
N LEU A 45 -9.93 -0.36 -4.33
CA LEU A 45 -9.09 0.49 -3.49
C LEU A 45 -7.81 0.79 -4.26
N TRP A 46 -7.52 2.08 -4.43
CA TRP A 46 -6.30 2.55 -5.04
C TRP A 46 -5.45 3.31 -4.05
N LEU A 47 -4.16 3.06 -4.13
CA LEU A 47 -3.14 3.77 -3.38
C LEU A 47 -2.37 4.67 -4.34
N GLU A 48 -2.31 5.96 -4.01
CA GLU A 48 -1.60 6.94 -4.81
C GLU A 48 -0.58 7.66 -3.95
N THR A 49 0.64 7.75 -4.45
CA THR A 49 1.68 8.52 -3.79
C THR A 49 1.42 10.01 -3.97
N ARG A 50 1.63 10.79 -2.92
CA ARG A 50 1.34 12.22 -2.95
C ARG A 50 2.52 13.04 -3.46
N ASP A 51 3.53 13.22 -2.63
CA ASP A 51 4.56 14.23 -2.90
C ASP A 51 5.86 13.66 -3.48
N ASN A 52 6.18 12.43 -3.12
CA ASN A 52 7.48 11.85 -3.43
C ASN A 52 7.48 10.88 -4.62
N GLY A 53 6.29 10.51 -5.13
CA GLY A 53 6.19 9.57 -6.24
C GLY A 53 6.65 8.16 -5.87
N THR A 54 7.13 7.46 -6.87
CA THR A 54 7.70 6.11 -6.71
C THR A 54 9.21 6.13 -6.95
N VAL A 55 9.90 5.12 -6.43
CA VAL A 55 11.34 4.97 -6.67
C VAL A 55 11.57 4.66 -8.16
N PRO A 56 12.52 5.35 -8.84
CA PRO A 56 12.83 5.07 -10.24
C PRO A 56 13.12 3.58 -10.47
N ASN A 57 12.52 2.99 -11.51
CA ASN A 57 12.55 1.56 -11.85
C ASN A 57 11.86 0.62 -10.86
N PHE A 58 11.21 1.14 -9.82
CA PHE A 58 10.47 0.36 -8.83
C PHE A 58 9.06 0.94 -8.66
N PRO A 59 8.13 0.66 -9.58
CA PRO A 59 6.80 1.30 -9.60
C PRO A 59 5.92 0.93 -8.40
N ASN A 60 6.24 -0.14 -7.69
CA ASN A 60 5.50 -0.58 -6.50
C ASN A 60 6.14 -0.13 -5.18
N LEU A 61 7.17 0.71 -5.25
CA LEU A 61 7.82 1.28 -4.08
C LEU A 61 7.54 2.77 -3.99
N ALA A 62 6.88 3.20 -2.91
CA ALA A 62 6.72 4.61 -2.62
C ALA A 62 8.08 5.21 -2.27
N LYS A 63 8.42 6.32 -2.89
CA LYS A 63 9.63 7.06 -2.58
C LYS A 63 9.51 7.64 -1.17
N VAL A 64 10.54 7.46 -0.37
CA VAL A 64 10.58 8.05 0.97
C VAL A 64 11.09 9.48 0.92
N GLY A 65 10.62 10.27 1.87
CA GLY A 65 11.02 11.65 2.04
C GLY A 65 11.22 11.99 3.51
N SER A 66 11.41 13.25 3.80
CA SER A 66 11.53 13.77 5.16
C SER A 66 10.68 15.02 5.31
N PHE A 67 9.99 15.13 6.43
CA PHE A 67 9.22 16.33 6.78
C PHE A 67 10.02 17.30 7.64
N ALA A 68 11.08 16.85 8.26
CA ALA A 68 11.81 17.64 9.25
C ALA A 68 13.34 17.50 9.21
N GLY A 69 13.90 16.76 8.27
CA GLY A 69 15.33 16.49 8.23
C GLY A 69 15.81 15.99 6.88
N THR A 70 16.83 15.15 6.90
CA THR A 70 17.38 14.53 5.70
C THR A 70 16.69 13.22 5.42
N ALA A 71 16.20 13.01 4.20
CA ALA A 71 15.59 11.76 3.78
C ALA A 71 16.65 10.65 3.65
N ALA A 72 16.26 9.43 4.03
CA ALA A 72 17.04 8.24 3.73
C ALA A 72 17.10 8.01 2.22
N THR A 73 18.15 7.37 1.75
CA THR A 73 18.29 6.96 0.35
C THR A 73 18.52 5.47 0.22
N GLY A 74 18.18 4.91 -0.93
CA GLY A 74 18.37 3.49 -1.21
C GLY A 74 17.27 2.58 -0.64
N VAL A 75 16.16 3.16 -0.20
CA VAL A 75 14.99 2.42 0.29
C VAL A 75 13.70 3.00 -0.29
N GLY A 76 12.68 2.16 -0.35
CA GLY A 76 11.31 2.56 -0.67
C GLY A 76 10.32 1.82 0.23
N ILE A 77 9.05 2.17 0.14
CA ILE A 77 7.99 1.52 0.92
C ILE A 77 7.11 0.72 -0.03
N ARG A 78 6.99 -0.58 0.23
CA ARG A 78 6.07 -1.50 -0.41
C ARG A 78 4.88 -1.76 0.50
N ILE A 79 3.69 -1.84 -0.08
CA ILE A 79 2.46 -2.19 0.64
C ILE A 79 1.88 -3.45 0.03
N ASP A 80 1.59 -4.44 0.86
CA ASP A 80 0.96 -5.69 0.47
C ASP A 80 -0.42 -5.81 1.13
N ASP A 81 -1.35 -6.47 0.45
CA ASP A 81 -2.58 -6.93 1.05
C ASP A 81 -2.26 -8.07 2.03
N ALA A 82 -2.71 -7.96 3.27
CA ALA A 82 -2.34 -8.91 4.32
C ALA A 82 -3.01 -10.28 4.13
N GLU A 83 -4.19 -10.30 3.55
CA GLU A 83 -4.94 -11.56 3.36
C GLU A 83 -4.42 -12.35 2.15
N SER A 84 -4.30 -11.71 1.00
CA SER A 84 -3.84 -12.38 -0.22
C SER A 84 -2.32 -12.47 -0.35
N GLY A 85 -1.57 -11.61 0.32
CA GLY A 85 -0.13 -11.46 0.15
C GLY A 85 0.27 -10.75 -1.14
N ASN A 86 -0.68 -10.25 -1.92
CA ASN A 86 -0.39 -9.55 -3.17
C ASN A 86 0.12 -8.14 -2.92
N ILE A 87 1.01 -7.69 -3.79
CA ILE A 87 1.47 -6.30 -3.78
C ILE A 87 0.30 -5.38 -4.14
N MET A 88 0.11 -4.30 -3.35
CA MET A 88 -0.79 -3.23 -3.70
C MET A 88 -0.09 -2.30 -4.71
N PRO A 89 -0.59 -2.23 -5.96
CA PRO A 89 0.00 -1.32 -6.95
C PRO A 89 -0.15 0.14 -6.50
N LEU A 90 0.85 0.95 -6.78
CA LEU A 90 0.81 2.39 -6.54
C LEU A 90 0.53 3.12 -7.85
N ASN A 91 -0.28 4.18 -7.77
CA ASN A 91 -0.61 5.04 -8.92
C ASN A 91 -1.19 4.26 -10.12
N ALA A 92 -1.89 3.17 -9.85
CA ALA A 92 -2.45 2.27 -10.86
C ALA A 92 -3.98 2.33 -10.88
N MET A 93 -4.53 3.54 -10.93
CA MET A 93 -5.98 3.75 -10.99
C MET A 93 -6.58 3.00 -12.19
N GLY A 94 -7.68 2.29 -11.93
CA GLY A 94 -8.32 1.44 -12.93
C GLY A 94 -7.83 -0.01 -12.97
N ASN A 95 -6.86 -0.37 -12.15
CA ASN A 95 -6.42 -1.76 -12.00
C ASN A 95 -7.44 -2.56 -11.20
N ASP A 96 -7.92 -3.66 -11.75
CA ASP A 96 -8.95 -4.51 -11.14
C ASP A 96 -8.41 -5.48 -10.08
N ASN A 97 -7.10 -5.52 -9.86
CA ASN A 97 -6.47 -6.45 -8.92
C ASN A 97 -6.71 -6.12 -7.43
N THR A 98 -7.35 -5.01 -7.14
CA THR A 98 -7.58 -4.53 -5.78
C THR A 98 -9.07 -4.39 -5.45
N VAL A 99 -9.86 -5.36 -5.83
CA VAL A 99 -11.31 -5.40 -5.54
C VAL A 99 -11.54 -6.07 -4.19
N TYR A 100 -12.34 -5.41 -3.35
CA TYR A 100 -12.76 -5.92 -2.05
C TYR A 100 -14.28 -6.07 -2.03
N GLN A 101 -14.74 -7.20 -1.50
CA GLN A 101 -16.16 -7.47 -1.33
C GLN A 101 -16.70 -6.82 -0.06
N ILE A 102 -17.95 -6.37 -0.12
CA ILE A 102 -18.68 -5.85 1.05
C ILE A 102 -19.73 -6.90 1.41
N PRO A 103 -19.48 -7.73 2.44
CA PRO A 103 -20.42 -8.77 2.82
C PRO A 103 -21.75 -8.19 3.28
N ALA A 104 -22.86 -8.85 2.94
CA ALA A 104 -24.20 -8.39 3.29
C ALA A 104 -24.38 -8.25 4.82
N GLU A 105 -23.71 -9.10 5.58
CA GLU A 105 -23.75 -9.12 7.05
C GLU A 105 -22.80 -8.12 7.72
N SER A 106 -22.03 -7.37 6.93
CA SER A 106 -21.01 -6.44 7.46
C SER A 106 -21.59 -5.17 8.09
N ASN A 107 -22.87 -4.86 7.82
CA ASN A 107 -23.50 -3.59 8.18
C ASN A 107 -22.74 -2.36 7.66
N GLY A 108 -22.07 -2.48 6.51
CA GLY A 108 -21.30 -1.41 5.92
C GLY A 108 -19.94 -1.17 6.59
N ILE A 109 -19.47 -2.09 7.41
CA ILE A 109 -18.15 -2.00 8.06
C ILE A 109 -17.21 -2.99 7.36
N VAL A 110 -16.10 -2.46 6.82
CA VAL A 110 -15.09 -3.27 6.15
C VAL A 110 -13.71 -2.84 6.63
N ASN A 111 -12.90 -3.79 7.05
CA ASN A 111 -11.51 -3.58 7.39
C ASN A 111 -10.62 -4.09 6.26
N VAL A 112 -9.73 -3.25 5.77
CA VAL A 112 -8.71 -3.63 4.81
C VAL A 112 -7.39 -3.71 5.54
N ASP A 113 -6.89 -4.93 5.73
CA ASP A 113 -5.64 -5.19 6.42
C ASP A 113 -4.48 -5.18 5.42
N LEU A 114 -3.54 -4.30 5.64
CA LEU A 114 -2.37 -4.09 4.79
C LEU A 114 -1.09 -4.26 5.61
N ILE A 115 0.00 -4.48 4.89
CA ILE A 115 1.33 -4.58 5.50
C ILE A 115 2.27 -3.68 4.74
N ALA A 116 3.00 -2.83 5.46
CA ALA A 116 4.05 -1.99 4.91
C ALA A 116 5.44 -2.56 5.22
N TYR A 117 6.33 -2.41 4.25
CA TYR A 117 7.74 -2.81 4.36
C TYR A 117 8.64 -1.71 3.83
N TYR A 118 9.80 -1.54 4.46
CA TYR A 118 10.93 -0.91 3.79
C TYR A 118 11.62 -1.93 2.90
N VAL A 119 11.88 -1.55 1.66
CA VAL A 119 12.56 -2.41 0.70
C VAL A 119 13.82 -1.70 0.23
N SER A 120 14.96 -2.37 0.34
CA SER A 120 16.22 -1.84 -0.17
C SER A 120 16.25 -1.90 -1.70
N THR A 121 16.65 -0.80 -2.31
CA THR A 121 16.79 -0.68 -3.78
C THR A 121 18.26 -0.68 -4.23
N VAL A 122 19.16 -0.68 -3.28
CA VAL A 122 20.63 -0.69 -3.47
C VAL A 122 21.24 -1.69 -2.50
N VAL A 123 22.52 -1.99 -2.68
CA VAL A 123 23.25 -2.81 -1.70
C VAL A 123 23.29 -2.08 -0.34
N PRO A 124 23.30 -2.82 0.78
CA PRO A 124 23.19 -2.20 2.13
C PRO A 124 24.20 -1.12 2.41
N SER A 125 25.41 -1.23 1.89
CA SER A 125 26.47 -0.22 2.07
C SER A 125 26.17 1.12 1.40
N GLU A 126 25.24 1.16 0.45
CA GLU A 126 24.86 2.38 -0.28
C GLU A 126 23.60 3.04 0.31
N ILE A 127 22.95 2.39 1.31
CA ILE A 127 21.82 2.97 2.03
C ILE A 127 22.34 4.08 2.93
N THR A 128 21.79 5.29 2.78
CA THR A 128 22.12 6.40 3.67
C THR A 128 21.06 6.56 4.75
N PRO A 129 21.46 6.86 6.00
CA PRO A 129 20.50 7.08 7.07
C PRO A 129 19.69 8.36 6.84
N GLY A 130 18.50 8.39 7.41
CA GLY A 130 17.61 9.54 7.33
C GLY A 130 16.18 9.15 7.66
N GLU A 131 15.29 10.12 7.57
CA GLU A 131 13.87 9.88 7.72
C GLU A 131 13.34 9.15 6.47
N ALA A 132 12.38 8.26 6.69
CA ALA A 132 11.79 7.47 5.63
C ALA A 132 10.26 7.53 5.75
N ASP A 133 9.73 8.70 5.46
CA ASP A 133 8.31 8.99 5.52
C ASP A 133 7.72 8.99 4.11
N ALA A 134 6.47 8.56 3.99
CA ALA A 134 5.71 8.65 2.76
C ALA A 134 4.25 8.95 3.07
N ILE A 135 3.59 9.67 2.16
CA ILE A 135 2.16 9.91 2.21
C ILE A 135 1.53 9.19 1.03
N VAL A 136 0.55 8.36 1.33
CA VAL A 136 -0.22 7.62 0.34
C VAL A 136 -1.69 8.00 0.50
N ASN A 137 -2.31 8.45 -0.57
CA ASN A 137 -3.75 8.71 -0.61
C ASN A 137 -4.49 7.42 -0.94
N VAL A 138 -5.61 7.21 -0.26
CA VAL A 138 -6.49 6.07 -0.48
C VAL A 138 -7.73 6.56 -1.22
N THR A 139 -8.03 5.95 -2.36
CA THR A 139 -9.23 6.22 -3.15
C THR A 139 -10.08 4.95 -3.22
N LEU A 140 -11.38 5.10 -2.97
CA LEU A 140 -12.37 4.02 -3.08
C LEU A 140 -13.27 4.28 -4.27
N ASP A 141 -13.51 3.25 -5.08
CA ASP A 141 -14.48 3.25 -6.17
C ASP A 141 -15.46 2.11 -5.95
N TYR A 142 -16.69 2.42 -5.60
CA TYR A 142 -17.76 1.45 -5.37
C TYR A 142 -18.27 0.85 -6.67
N ARG A 143 -18.53 -0.45 -6.63
CA ARG A 143 -19.03 -1.24 -7.77
C ARG A 143 -20.31 -1.96 -7.44
#